data_560275a72a2021747bce600cfd6dec91
#
_entry.id   560275a72a2021747bce600cfd6dec91
#
_cell.length_a   1.000
_cell.length_b   1.000
_cell.length_c   1.000
_cell.angle_alpha   90.00
_cell.angle_beta   90.00
_cell.angle_gamma   90.00
#
_symmetry.space_group_name_H-M   'P 1'
#
loop_
_entity.id
_entity.type
_entity.pdbx_description
1 polymer ?
#
loop_
_entity_poly.entity_id
_entity_poly.type
_entity_poly.pdbx_seq_one_letter_code
_entity_poly.pdbx_strand_id
1 'polypeptide(L)'
;EKYLEVDTFLFDKTGTITTSYPIVEKVLPFGDYSEEDILRISACLEEHIYHPIANAIVKQAEIEGIEHEEMHGKLQYIASKGIKSHIDGQPVLIGNYVLMQDEQIHISSEQNALIEEYKSHYNLLFLAYQNELIGMFCIHTPLRKEAKTALDKLKAQGKKLILATGDTLIRTEELVKDLPFDQVYT
;
A
#
# COMPACT_ATOMS: atom_id res chain seq x y z
N GLU A 1 0.34 -36.61 10.58
CA GLU A 1 0.69 -37.13 11.94
C GLU A 1 1.71 -36.22 12.65
N LYS A 2 2.78 -35.74 11.99
CA LYS A 2 3.80 -34.88 12.63
C LYS A 2 3.27 -33.54 13.16
N TYR A 3 2.20 -32.98 12.60
CA TYR A 3 1.62 -31.71 13.06
C TYR A 3 0.92 -31.78 14.43
N LEU A 4 0.57 -32.96 14.90
CA LEU A 4 -0.05 -33.16 16.21
C LEU A 4 0.94 -32.92 17.36
N GLU A 5 2.23 -33.10 17.10
CA GLU A 5 3.32 -32.95 18.09
C GLU A 5 3.87 -31.50 18.15
N VAL A 6 3.49 -30.64 17.22
CA VAL A 6 3.94 -29.22 17.19
C VAL A 6 3.17 -28.42 18.22
N ASP A 7 3.89 -27.79 19.14
CA ASP A 7 3.31 -26.93 20.18
C ASP A 7 3.29 -25.45 19.83
N THR A 8 4.19 -25.03 18.94
CA THR A 8 4.39 -23.62 18.58
C THR A 8 4.39 -23.45 17.07
N PHE A 9 3.61 -22.48 16.59
CA PHE A 9 3.55 -22.08 15.19
C PHE A 9 4.08 -20.67 15.04
N LEU A 10 5.04 -20.50 14.14
CA LEU A 10 5.55 -19.21 13.71
C LEU A 10 4.95 -18.89 12.33
N PHE A 11 4.27 -17.76 12.25
CA PHE A 11 3.64 -17.26 11.00
C PHE A 11 4.41 -16.07 10.47
N ASP A 12 4.62 -16.04 9.16
CA ASP A 12 4.90 -14.80 8.45
C ASP A 12 3.59 -14.01 8.23
N LYS A 13 3.68 -12.69 8.22
CA LYS A 13 2.52 -11.82 8.00
C LYS A 13 2.10 -11.80 6.53
N THR A 14 3.03 -11.38 5.65
CA THR A 14 2.72 -11.02 4.27
C THR A 14 2.49 -12.25 3.40
N GLY A 15 1.31 -12.33 2.78
CA GLY A 15 0.93 -13.47 1.94
C GLY A 15 0.55 -14.74 2.71
N THR A 16 0.70 -14.77 4.03
CA THR A 16 0.29 -15.88 4.93
C THR A 16 -0.95 -15.50 5.71
N ILE A 17 -0.85 -14.60 6.66
CA ILE A 17 -1.98 -14.06 7.45
C ILE A 17 -2.76 -13.01 6.65
N THR A 18 -2.05 -12.22 5.85
CA THR A 18 -2.65 -11.30 4.89
C THR A 18 -2.78 -11.94 3.50
N THR A 19 -3.56 -11.31 2.63
CA THR A 19 -3.53 -11.58 1.19
C THR A 19 -2.15 -11.25 0.62
N SER A 20 -1.87 -11.69 -0.61
CA SER A 20 -0.64 -11.32 -1.31
C SER A 20 -0.79 -10.02 -2.10
N TYR A 21 -2.00 -9.49 -2.17
CA TYR A 21 -2.34 -8.33 -2.98
C TYR A 21 -2.77 -7.18 -2.09
N PRO A 22 -2.08 -6.03 -2.17
CA PRO A 22 -2.51 -4.79 -1.53
C PRO A 22 -3.79 -4.27 -2.19
N ILE A 23 -4.51 -3.43 -1.46
CA ILE A 23 -5.67 -2.68 -1.96
C ILE A 23 -5.48 -1.19 -1.67
N VAL A 24 -6.09 -0.36 -2.50
CA VAL A 24 -6.26 1.07 -2.24
C VAL A 24 -7.43 1.24 -1.30
N GLU A 25 -7.17 1.72 -0.08
CA GLU A 25 -8.21 1.98 0.93
C GLU A 25 -8.77 3.39 0.80
N LYS A 26 -7.90 4.36 0.50
CA LYS A 26 -8.27 5.76 0.33
C LYS A 26 -7.43 6.40 -0.78
N VAL A 27 -8.06 7.32 -1.48
CA VAL A 27 -7.42 8.27 -2.38
C VAL A 27 -7.65 9.66 -1.80
N LEU A 28 -6.60 10.42 -1.57
CA LEU A 28 -6.69 11.78 -1.06
C LEU A 28 -6.17 12.75 -2.13
N PRO A 29 -7.05 13.42 -2.84
CA PRO A 29 -6.67 14.46 -3.80
C PRO A 29 -6.28 15.74 -3.07
N PHE A 30 -5.40 16.53 -3.70
CA PHE A 30 -4.97 17.83 -3.20
C PHE A 30 -5.17 18.91 -4.26
N GLY A 31 -5.37 20.15 -3.80
CA GLY A 31 -5.66 21.27 -4.67
C GLY A 31 -7.01 21.15 -5.38
N ASP A 32 -7.03 21.43 -6.67
CA ASP A 32 -8.25 21.41 -7.51
C ASP A 32 -8.50 20.05 -8.17
N TYR A 33 -7.74 19.00 -7.80
CA TYR A 33 -7.88 17.65 -8.35
C TYR A 33 -8.97 16.85 -7.63
N SER A 34 -9.68 16.02 -8.37
CA SER A 34 -10.63 15.03 -7.83
C SER A 34 -9.96 13.67 -7.61
N GLU A 35 -10.62 12.78 -6.87
CA GLU A 35 -10.17 11.39 -6.73
C GLU A 35 -10.10 10.69 -8.10
N GLU A 36 -11.05 10.99 -8.99
CA GLU A 36 -11.07 10.48 -10.36
C GLU A 36 -9.83 10.93 -11.15
N ASP A 37 -9.42 12.19 -11.02
CA ASP A 37 -8.21 12.70 -11.70
C ASP A 37 -6.96 11.98 -11.20
N ILE A 38 -6.84 11.80 -9.88
CA ILE A 38 -5.71 11.11 -9.25
C ILE A 38 -5.64 9.65 -9.70
N LEU A 39 -6.78 8.94 -9.70
CA LEU A 39 -6.85 7.55 -10.16
C LEU A 39 -6.55 7.44 -11.65
N ARG A 40 -7.10 8.30 -12.50
CA ARG A 40 -6.89 8.29 -13.94
C ARG A 40 -5.41 8.49 -14.30
N ILE A 41 -4.78 9.53 -13.73
CA ILE A 41 -3.36 9.81 -13.98
C ILE A 41 -2.48 8.66 -13.49
N SER A 42 -2.76 8.16 -12.28
CA SER A 42 -1.97 7.08 -11.69
C SER A 42 -2.13 5.75 -12.41
N ALA A 43 -3.34 5.38 -12.82
CA ALA A 43 -3.60 4.16 -13.58
C ALA A 43 -2.89 4.20 -14.94
N CYS A 44 -2.92 5.34 -15.63
CA CYS A 44 -2.17 5.55 -16.86
C CYS A 44 -0.66 5.29 -16.68
N LEU A 45 -0.04 5.77 -15.60
CA LEU A 45 1.39 5.58 -15.33
C LEU A 45 1.74 4.14 -14.91
N GLU A 46 0.82 3.44 -14.25
CA GLU A 46 1.06 2.14 -13.60
C GLU A 46 0.60 0.94 -14.45
N GLU A 47 -0.17 1.15 -15.53
CA GLU A 47 -0.77 0.09 -16.35
C GLU A 47 0.24 -0.93 -16.88
N HIS A 48 1.43 -0.49 -17.24
CA HIS A 48 2.48 -1.34 -17.80
C HIS A 48 3.47 -1.91 -16.78
N ILE A 49 3.13 -1.79 -15.47
CA ILE A 49 4.04 -2.11 -14.38
C ILE A 49 3.64 -3.38 -13.65
N TYR A 50 4.50 -4.38 -13.68
CA TYR A 50 4.31 -5.62 -12.95
C TYR A 50 4.71 -5.48 -11.48
N HIS A 51 3.93 -4.71 -10.71
CA HIS A 51 4.14 -4.52 -9.29
C HIS A 51 2.80 -4.60 -8.53
N PRO A 52 2.72 -5.23 -7.34
CA PRO A 52 1.46 -5.38 -6.62
C PRO A 52 0.72 -4.07 -6.33
N ILE A 53 1.43 -3.00 -6.04
CA ILE A 53 0.86 -1.67 -5.78
C ILE A 53 0.29 -1.07 -7.08
N ALA A 54 1.02 -1.17 -8.19
CA ALA A 54 0.56 -0.75 -9.51
C ALA A 54 -0.77 -1.42 -9.87
N ASN A 55 -0.80 -2.75 -9.74
CA ASN A 55 -2.01 -3.54 -9.99
C ASN A 55 -3.18 -3.11 -9.07
N ALA A 56 -2.92 -2.72 -7.82
CA ALA A 56 -3.95 -2.26 -6.91
C ALA A 56 -4.57 -0.93 -7.38
N ILE A 57 -3.78 -0.01 -7.91
CA ILE A 57 -4.23 1.28 -8.43
C ILE A 57 -5.05 1.10 -9.70
N VAL A 58 -4.52 0.34 -10.67
CA VAL A 58 -5.23 0.05 -11.93
C VAL A 58 -6.57 -0.63 -11.63
N LYS A 59 -6.57 -1.62 -10.75
CA LYS A 59 -7.79 -2.32 -10.34
C LYS A 59 -8.80 -1.39 -9.64
N GLN A 60 -8.33 -0.45 -8.85
CA GLN A 60 -9.23 0.53 -8.20
C GLN A 60 -9.88 1.43 -9.24
N ALA A 61 -9.12 1.92 -10.23
CA ALA A 61 -9.67 2.69 -11.35
C ALA A 61 -10.72 1.88 -12.14
N GLU A 62 -10.46 0.60 -12.43
CA GLU A 62 -11.42 -0.29 -13.08
C GLU A 62 -12.72 -0.48 -12.26
N ILE A 63 -12.61 -0.66 -10.93
CA ILE A 63 -13.78 -0.81 -10.04
C ILE A 63 -14.65 0.46 -10.05
N GLU A 64 -14.04 1.62 -10.12
CA GLU A 64 -14.74 2.90 -10.18
C GLU A 64 -15.21 3.28 -11.60
N GLY A 65 -14.89 2.44 -12.60
CA GLY A 65 -15.27 2.67 -14.00
C GLY A 65 -14.53 3.83 -14.64
N ILE A 66 -13.33 4.15 -14.13
CA ILE A 66 -12.48 5.23 -14.65
C ILE A 66 -11.71 4.68 -15.85
N GLU A 67 -12.06 5.19 -17.03
CA GLU A 67 -11.29 4.94 -18.25
C GLU A 67 -10.07 5.86 -18.28
N HIS A 68 -8.94 5.32 -18.70
CA HIS A 68 -7.72 6.08 -18.93
C HIS A 68 -7.12 5.71 -20.28
N GLU A 69 -6.59 6.73 -20.95
CA GLU A 69 -5.83 6.58 -22.18
C GLU A 69 -4.34 6.74 -21.86
N GLU A 70 -3.48 6.19 -22.71
CA GLU A 70 -2.03 6.38 -22.59
C GLU A 70 -1.68 7.85 -22.89
N MET A 71 -1.54 8.66 -21.84
CA MET A 71 -1.23 10.10 -21.91
C MET A 71 0.23 10.41 -21.60
N HIS A 72 0.98 9.42 -21.10
CA HIS A 72 2.35 9.63 -20.63
C HIS A 72 3.39 9.44 -21.74
N GLY A 73 4.52 10.12 -21.57
CA GLY A 73 5.72 9.88 -22.36
C GLY A 73 6.48 8.64 -21.88
N LYS A 74 7.78 8.57 -22.19
CA LYS A 74 8.63 7.46 -21.77
C LYS A 74 8.70 7.35 -20.25
N LEU A 75 8.38 6.16 -19.72
CA LEU A 75 8.51 5.85 -18.28
C LEU A 75 9.97 5.67 -17.87
N GLN A 76 10.35 6.29 -16.77
CA GLN A 76 11.64 6.13 -16.12
C GLN A 76 11.44 5.51 -14.75
N TYR A 77 11.93 4.31 -14.56
CA TYR A 77 11.92 3.62 -13.26
C TYR A 77 13.01 4.13 -12.36
N ILE A 78 12.65 4.47 -11.13
CA ILE A 78 13.59 4.80 -10.06
C ILE A 78 13.53 3.65 -9.05
N ALA A 79 14.59 2.86 -9.00
CA ALA A 79 14.63 1.63 -8.20
C ALA A 79 14.20 1.86 -6.75
N SER A 80 13.24 1.06 -6.27
CA SER A 80 12.66 1.12 -4.92
C SER A 80 11.97 2.42 -4.53
N LYS A 81 11.77 3.37 -5.47
CA LYS A 81 11.19 4.68 -5.16
C LYS A 81 9.91 4.97 -5.95
N GLY A 82 9.85 4.62 -7.23
CA GLY A 82 8.68 4.88 -8.08
C GLY A 82 9.02 5.11 -9.55
N ILE A 83 8.22 5.95 -10.20
CA ILE A 83 8.26 6.20 -11.63
C ILE A 83 8.22 7.69 -11.90
N LYS A 84 8.90 8.09 -12.96
CA LYS A 84 8.86 9.44 -13.53
C LYS A 84 8.44 9.37 -14.99
N SER A 85 7.67 10.33 -15.44
CA SER A 85 7.29 10.53 -16.83
C SER A 85 6.93 12.00 -17.10
N HIS A 86 6.31 12.25 -18.23
CA HIS A 86 5.72 13.54 -18.59
C HIS A 86 4.33 13.32 -19.17
N ILE A 87 3.41 14.22 -18.82
CA ILE A 87 2.08 14.33 -19.42
C ILE A 87 1.96 15.77 -19.94
N ASP A 88 1.61 15.95 -21.20
CA ASP A 88 1.57 17.26 -21.88
C ASP A 88 2.86 18.08 -21.72
N GLY A 89 4.00 17.40 -21.75
CA GLY A 89 5.32 18.01 -21.59
C GLY A 89 5.68 18.42 -20.15
N GLN A 90 4.79 18.19 -19.18
CA GLN A 90 5.01 18.50 -17.77
C GLN A 90 5.44 17.27 -16.99
N PRO A 91 6.33 17.40 -15.99
CA PRO A 91 6.78 16.28 -15.20
C PRO A 91 5.65 15.71 -14.35
N VAL A 92 5.57 14.37 -14.32
CA VAL A 92 4.67 13.60 -13.48
C VAL A 92 5.46 12.50 -12.79
N LEU A 93 5.17 12.27 -11.51
CA LEU A 93 5.85 11.26 -10.68
C LEU A 93 4.84 10.51 -9.83
N ILE A 94 5.03 9.21 -9.74
CA ILE A 94 4.31 8.38 -8.77
C ILE A 94 5.32 7.55 -7.98
N GLY A 95 5.23 7.57 -6.65
CA GLY A 95 6.21 6.85 -5.84
C GLY A 95 6.10 7.12 -4.34
N ASN A 96 7.11 6.65 -3.60
CA ASN A 96 7.20 6.84 -2.16
C ASN A 96 7.66 8.25 -1.77
N TYR A 97 7.63 8.54 -0.46
CA TYR A 97 8.01 9.84 0.07
C TYR A 97 9.47 10.23 -0.26
N VAL A 98 10.36 9.24 -0.33
CA VAL A 98 11.78 9.49 -0.69
C VAL A 98 11.91 10.03 -2.11
N LEU A 99 11.11 9.51 -3.06
CA LEU A 99 11.09 10.05 -4.42
C LEU A 99 10.62 11.50 -4.43
N MET A 100 9.59 11.84 -3.66
CA MET A 100 9.09 13.22 -3.57
C MET A 100 10.15 14.18 -3.02
N GLN A 101 10.92 13.74 -2.03
CA GLN A 101 12.03 14.53 -1.48
C GLN A 101 13.20 14.69 -2.47
N ASP A 102 13.63 13.60 -3.13
CA ASP A 102 14.74 13.65 -4.10
C ASP A 102 14.43 14.59 -5.26
N GLU A 103 13.19 14.61 -5.69
CA GLU A 103 12.72 15.46 -6.79
C GLU A 103 12.24 16.85 -6.34
N GLN A 104 12.41 17.17 -5.05
CA GLN A 104 12.08 18.47 -4.46
C GLN A 104 10.61 18.89 -4.71
N ILE A 105 9.69 17.90 -4.66
CA ILE A 105 8.27 18.16 -4.81
C ILE A 105 7.77 19.04 -3.66
N HIS A 106 7.06 20.10 -4.01
CA HIS A 106 6.47 20.99 -3.02
C HIS A 106 5.36 20.25 -2.25
N ILE A 107 5.50 20.20 -0.92
CA ILE A 107 4.53 19.58 0.01
C ILE A 107 4.18 20.63 1.07
N SER A 108 2.91 21.03 1.13
CA SER A 108 2.44 22.02 2.08
C SER A 108 2.44 21.51 3.53
N SER A 109 2.33 22.41 4.50
CA SER A 109 2.23 22.03 5.92
C SER A 109 1.00 21.19 6.20
N GLU A 110 -0.13 21.45 5.53
CA GLU A 110 -1.39 20.72 5.66
C GLU A 110 -1.25 19.30 5.08
N GLN A 111 -0.63 19.17 3.91
CA GLN A 111 -0.31 17.87 3.31
C GLN A 111 0.63 17.06 4.21
N ASN A 112 1.66 17.68 4.77
CA ASN A 112 2.55 17.00 5.72
C ASN A 112 1.81 16.52 6.97
N ALA A 113 0.87 17.27 7.51
CA ALA A 113 0.06 16.85 8.65
C ALA A 113 -0.76 15.59 8.32
N LEU A 114 -1.38 15.52 7.13
CA LEU A 114 -2.08 14.32 6.66
C LEU A 114 -1.13 13.13 6.45
N ILE A 115 0.04 13.36 5.87
CA ILE A 115 1.06 12.30 5.71
C ILE A 115 1.43 11.72 7.07
N GLU A 116 1.70 12.56 8.08
CA GLU A 116 2.03 12.11 9.42
C GLU A 116 0.89 11.32 10.07
N GLU A 117 -0.37 11.72 9.85
CA GLU A 117 -1.56 11.02 10.34
C GLU A 117 -1.68 9.61 9.75
N TYR A 118 -1.51 9.48 8.42
CA TYR A 118 -1.79 8.20 7.74
C TYR A 118 -0.59 7.26 7.67
N LYS A 119 0.65 7.74 7.77
CA LYS A 119 1.85 6.89 7.59
C LYS A 119 2.00 5.76 8.61
N SER A 120 1.42 5.89 9.79
CA SER A 120 1.46 4.86 10.83
C SER A 120 0.52 3.68 10.53
N HIS A 121 -0.54 3.91 9.75
CA HIS A 121 -1.59 2.92 9.45
C HIS A 121 -1.47 2.32 8.06
N TYR A 122 -0.95 3.07 7.09
CA TYR A 122 -0.93 2.70 5.66
C TYR A 122 0.47 2.79 5.04
N ASN A 123 0.66 2.03 3.98
CA ASN A 123 1.72 2.32 3.02
C ASN A 123 1.25 3.47 2.14
N LEU A 124 2.00 4.56 2.15
CA LEU A 124 1.64 5.75 1.38
C LEU A 124 2.36 5.77 0.03
N LEU A 125 1.59 6.04 -1.01
CA LEU A 125 2.11 6.32 -2.34
C LEU A 125 1.64 7.72 -2.75
N PHE A 126 2.50 8.46 -3.42
CA PHE A 126 2.30 9.87 -3.72
C PHE A 126 2.29 10.09 -5.23
N LEU A 127 1.37 10.94 -5.70
CA LEU A 127 1.32 11.43 -7.07
C LEU A 127 1.67 12.91 -7.10
N ALA A 128 2.66 13.28 -7.90
CA ALA A 128 3.03 14.67 -8.14
C ALA A 128 2.93 15.00 -9.63
N TYR A 129 2.49 16.20 -9.93
CA TYR A 129 2.41 16.76 -11.27
C TYR A 129 2.85 18.23 -11.25
N GLN A 130 3.64 18.67 -12.23
CA GLN A 130 4.17 20.03 -12.30
C GLN A 130 4.93 20.45 -11.03
N ASN A 131 5.68 19.53 -10.41
CA ASN A 131 6.43 19.69 -9.17
C ASN A 131 5.58 19.95 -7.90
N GLU A 132 4.27 19.75 -7.97
CA GLU A 132 3.35 19.87 -6.84
C GLU A 132 2.79 18.50 -6.46
N LEU A 133 2.63 18.24 -5.17
CA LEU A 133 1.94 17.04 -4.71
C LEU A 133 0.43 17.20 -4.95
N ILE A 134 -0.13 16.37 -5.83
CA ILE A 134 -1.53 16.44 -6.24
C ILE A 134 -2.40 15.33 -5.65
N GLY A 135 -1.80 14.27 -5.14
CA GLY A 135 -2.57 13.18 -4.53
C GLY A 135 -1.73 12.22 -3.70
N MET A 136 -2.42 11.51 -2.81
CA MET A 136 -1.85 10.47 -1.95
C MET A 136 -2.77 9.27 -1.88
N PHE A 137 -2.21 8.08 -1.99
CA PHE A 137 -2.89 6.80 -1.80
C PHE A 137 -2.56 6.19 -0.45
N CYS A 138 -3.57 5.76 0.27
CA CYS A 138 -3.45 4.93 1.46
C CYS A 138 -3.64 3.47 1.07
N ILE A 139 -2.58 2.69 1.14
CA ILE A 139 -2.53 1.31 0.65
C ILE A 139 -2.27 0.37 1.83
N HIS A 140 -3.02 -0.71 1.91
CA HIS A 140 -2.76 -1.77 2.88
C HIS A 140 -2.98 -3.16 2.27
N THR A 141 -2.51 -4.18 2.98
CA THR A 141 -2.73 -5.57 2.58
C THR A 141 -3.68 -6.21 3.60
N PRO A 142 -4.94 -6.52 3.19
CA PRO A 142 -5.96 -6.99 4.12
C PRO A 142 -5.66 -8.39 4.67
N LEU A 143 -6.19 -8.68 5.85
CA LEU A 143 -6.20 -10.02 6.41
C LEU A 143 -6.96 -10.99 5.50
N ARG A 144 -6.51 -12.24 5.44
CA ARG A 144 -7.30 -13.30 4.81
C ARG A 144 -8.58 -13.54 5.62
N LYS A 145 -9.70 -13.73 4.93
CA LYS A 145 -11.02 -13.96 5.56
C LYS A 145 -11.01 -15.14 6.54
N GLU A 146 -10.24 -16.17 6.20
CA GLU A 146 -10.10 -17.40 6.98
C GLU A 146 -9.06 -17.32 8.11
N ALA A 147 -8.21 -16.29 8.14
CA ALA A 147 -7.06 -16.21 9.06
C ALA A 147 -7.51 -16.32 10.53
N LYS A 148 -8.46 -15.50 10.96
CA LYS A 148 -8.95 -15.51 12.34
C LYS A 148 -9.48 -16.89 12.73
N THR A 149 -10.36 -17.47 11.90
CA THR A 149 -10.95 -18.78 12.20
C THR A 149 -9.91 -19.89 12.29
N ALA A 150 -8.88 -19.87 11.43
CA ALA A 150 -7.80 -20.85 11.46
C ALA A 150 -6.94 -20.70 12.71
N LEU A 151 -6.58 -19.48 13.09
CA LEU A 151 -5.79 -19.18 14.29
C LEU A 151 -6.55 -19.52 15.57
N ASP A 152 -7.85 -19.19 15.65
CA ASP A 152 -8.71 -19.53 16.79
C ASP A 152 -8.79 -21.06 17.00
N LYS A 153 -8.87 -21.84 15.91
CA LYS A 153 -8.86 -23.31 15.98
C LYS A 153 -7.53 -23.86 16.52
N LEU A 154 -6.40 -23.33 16.09
CA LEU A 154 -5.09 -23.71 16.61
C LEU A 154 -4.96 -23.35 18.09
N LYS A 155 -5.44 -22.17 18.47
CA LYS A 155 -5.45 -21.73 19.87
C LYS A 155 -6.30 -22.62 20.76
N ALA A 156 -7.47 -23.02 20.29
CA ALA A 156 -8.34 -23.96 21.01
C ALA A 156 -7.71 -25.35 21.22
N GLN A 157 -6.72 -25.72 20.39
CA GLN A 157 -5.92 -26.95 20.55
C GLN A 157 -4.71 -26.74 21.48
N GLY A 158 -4.61 -25.61 22.18
CA GLY A 158 -3.52 -25.29 23.10
C GLY A 158 -2.20 -24.91 22.42
N LYS A 159 -2.21 -24.58 21.14
CA LYS A 159 -1.00 -24.22 20.40
C LYS A 159 -0.56 -22.79 20.71
N LYS A 160 0.75 -22.56 20.76
CA LYS A 160 1.36 -21.23 20.86
C LYS A 160 1.49 -20.63 19.46
N LEU A 161 1.01 -19.39 19.28
CA LEU A 161 1.01 -18.71 17.99
C LEU A 161 1.91 -17.47 18.04
N ILE A 162 2.87 -17.40 17.15
CA ILE A 162 3.85 -16.32 17.05
C ILE A 162 3.75 -15.73 15.64
N LEU A 163 3.73 -14.41 15.56
CA LEU A 163 3.84 -13.69 14.29
C LEU A 163 5.24 -13.09 14.17
N ALA A 164 5.88 -13.24 13.00
CA ALA A 164 7.11 -12.53 12.64
C ALA A 164 6.91 -11.77 11.33
N THR A 165 7.40 -10.54 11.26
CA THR A 165 7.29 -9.69 10.08
C THR A 165 8.39 -8.64 10.04
N GLY A 166 8.78 -8.18 8.86
CA GLY A 166 9.66 -7.02 8.69
C GLY A 166 8.92 -5.68 8.61
N ASP A 167 7.61 -5.65 8.90
CA ASP A 167 6.84 -4.40 8.91
C ASP A 167 6.96 -3.68 10.26
N THR A 168 6.53 -2.42 10.34
CA THR A 168 6.59 -1.65 11.58
C THR A 168 5.66 -2.22 12.66
N LEU A 169 6.06 -2.08 13.93
CA LEU A 169 5.30 -2.56 15.07
C LEU A 169 3.88 -2.00 15.08
N ILE A 170 3.72 -0.68 14.92
CA ILE A 170 2.42 0.00 14.99
C ILE A 170 1.44 -0.58 13.96
N ARG A 171 1.83 -0.67 12.69
CA ARG A 171 0.97 -1.23 11.63
C ARG A 171 0.65 -2.71 11.85
N THR A 172 1.61 -3.45 12.39
CA THR A 172 1.41 -4.87 12.65
C THR A 172 0.47 -5.10 13.82
N GLU A 173 0.66 -4.42 14.94
CA GLU A 173 -0.20 -4.54 16.14
C GLU A 173 -1.65 -4.16 15.82
N GLU A 174 -1.87 -3.07 15.08
CA GLU A 174 -3.23 -2.66 14.70
C GLU A 174 -3.92 -3.69 13.80
N LEU A 175 -3.19 -4.24 12.82
CA LEU A 175 -3.74 -5.25 11.91
C LEU A 175 -4.13 -6.54 12.64
N VAL A 176 -3.36 -6.96 13.64
CA VAL A 176 -3.53 -8.26 14.31
C VAL A 176 -4.12 -8.18 15.70
N LYS A 177 -4.56 -7.00 16.16
CA LYS A 177 -5.10 -6.77 17.52
C LYS A 177 -6.21 -7.72 17.95
N ASP A 178 -7.02 -8.18 16.97
CA ASP A 178 -8.14 -9.11 17.20
C ASP A 178 -7.78 -10.58 16.85
N LEU A 179 -6.50 -10.87 16.62
CA LEU A 179 -5.99 -12.22 16.35
C LEU A 179 -5.30 -12.82 17.58
N PRO A 180 -5.40 -14.12 17.81
CA PRO A 180 -4.97 -14.77 19.06
C PRO A 180 -3.46 -15.07 19.08
N PHE A 181 -2.61 -14.16 18.65
CA PHE A 181 -1.16 -14.30 18.75
C PHE A 181 -0.69 -14.12 20.19
N ASP A 182 0.24 -14.96 20.62
CA ASP A 182 0.89 -14.86 21.94
C ASP A 182 2.06 -13.88 21.90
N GLN A 183 2.72 -13.76 20.76
CA GLN A 183 3.89 -12.90 20.56
C GLN A 183 3.90 -12.38 19.11
N VAL A 184 4.35 -11.13 18.95
CA VAL A 184 4.58 -10.46 17.67
C VAL A 184 6.01 -9.94 17.64
N TYR A 185 6.75 -10.29 16.59
CA TYR A 185 8.11 -9.82 16.31
C TYR A 185 8.11 -9.01 15.02
N THR A 186 8.67 -7.80 15.06
CA THR A 186 8.80 -6.86 13.92
C THR A 186 10.26 -6.48 13.71
#